data_859413bef21d5bafbd4e14e6233f676a
#
_entry.id   859413bef21d5bafbd4e14e6233f676a
#
_cell.length_a   1.000
_cell.length_b   1.000
_cell.length_c   1.000
_cell.angle_alpha   90.00
_cell.angle_beta   90.00
_cell.angle_gamma   90.00
#
_symmetry.space_group_name_H-M   'P 1'
#
loop_
_entity.id
_entity.type
_entity.pdbx_description
1 polymer ?
#
loop_
_entity_poly.entity_id
_entity_poly.type
_entity_poly.pdbx_seq_one_letter_code
_entity_poly.pdbx_strand_id
1 'polypeptide(L)'
;MFIRQAGSFAAESARLPDLGLSCATISPRVCCLMLLTVSKRVEFSASRRLHVSGWSDAKNLAVFGPETNARYGTGRNYVAYFVFTGPVNQSNGMLINISEIKERAGKIVRERFDHKFLNKDNPSFRNIAPTAENIARQLYVDIAPLFSDVDANLAVCHLSESPDHSATFYSNGAGEANHWLEFSAARKTMSPLLSIEENTRLFGPATSLHGHNYRARLTFRAKKLDPEVPLVRRDAIDGCERSLRGELDHRYLNQDVPGLRNRPITTEGLAAYLYERVNAVVPLHRVRLHERKDFFAEVWNNAAVFLGMRAPFNAAHRLHAVALSDVENAKLYGKCNNPLGHGHCYLTETTAGGEYDRRSGTLYDFVAFRTAIEDSLAPWRNRHLDLETDDFRAVPSTGENIVRALWPKIDNRLNQRLVRLRLWETANNRFTLRRM
;
A
#
# COMPACT_ATOMS: atom_id res chain seq x y z
N MET A 1 26.89 -7.85 40.52
CA MET A 1 25.86 -7.02 41.19
C MET A 1 25.57 -5.82 40.29
N PHE A 2 24.62 -5.94 39.34
CA PHE A 2 23.98 -4.83 38.65
C PHE A 2 22.63 -5.36 38.14
N ILE A 3 21.61 -5.12 38.94
CA ILE A 3 20.21 -5.29 38.62
C ILE A 3 19.84 -4.13 37.72
N ARG A 4 19.42 -4.39 36.46
CA ARG A 4 18.71 -3.41 35.64
C ARG A 4 17.21 -3.69 35.70
N GLN A 5 16.50 -2.69 36.19
CA GLN A 5 15.06 -2.61 36.31
C GLN A 5 14.36 -2.88 34.97
N ALA A 6 13.36 -3.73 35.05
CA ALA A 6 12.35 -3.93 33.99
C ALA A 6 11.45 -2.68 33.99
N GLY A 7 11.62 -1.83 32.98
CA GLY A 7 10.66 -0.78 32.67
C GLY A 7 9.42 -1.39 32.03
N SER A 8 8.27 -1.14 32.62
CA SER A 8 6.97 -1.47 32.06
C SER A 8 6.77 -0.69 30.75
N PHE A 9 6.81 -1.35 29.61
CA PHE A 9 6.33 -0.79 28.36
C PHE A 9 4.80 -0.82 28.36
N ALA A 10 4.20 0.33 28.57
CA ALA A 10 2.78 0.54 28.29
C ALA A 10 2.54 0.23 26.79
N ALA A 11 1.47 -0.51 26.52
CA ALA A 11 1.04 -0.88 25.18
C ALA A 11 0.66 0.41 24.40
N GLU A 12 1.60 0.98 23.66
CA GLU A 12 1.29 1.96 22.64
C GLU A 12 0.59 1.26 21.49
N SER A 13 -0.69 1.59 21.29
CA SER A 13 -1.50 1.06 20.20
C SER A 13 -0.77 1.22 18.88
N ALA A 14 -0.63 0.13 18.10
CA ALA A 14 0.04 0.09 16.80
C ALA A 14 -0.71 0.98 15.79
N ARG A 15 -0.41 2.28 15.77
CA ARG A 15 -0.92 3.26 14.81
C ARG A 15 -0.06 3.25 13.57
N LEU A 16 -0.69 3.31 12.40
CA LEU A 16 0.04 3.58 11.15
C LEU A 16 0.60 5.01 11.21
N PRO A 17 1.86 5.25 10.79
CA PRO A 17 2.45 6.57 10.85
C PRO A 17 1.65 7.60 10.09
N ASP A 18 1.63 8.80 10.67
CA ASP A 18 0.94 9.99 10.21
C ASP A 18 1.25 10.30 8.74
N LEU A 19 0.21 10.55 7.96
CA LEU A 19 0.32 11.07 6.58
C LEU A 19 0.65 12.57 6.56
N GLY A 20 0.95 13.17 7.73
CA GLY A 20 1.26 14.61 7.85
C GLY A 20 0.02 15.51 7.76
N LEU A 21 -1.17 14.96 7.97
CA LEU A 21 -2.41 15.73 7.99
C LEU A 21 -2.68 16.21 9.41
N SER A 22 -2.60 17.51 9.65
CA SER A 22 -2.91 18.13 10.93
C SER A 22 -4.41 18.08 11.21
N CYS A 23 -4.78 17.61 12.40
CA CYS A 23 -6.14 17.68 12.91
C CYS A 23 -6.29 18.92 13.79
N ALA A 24 -7.09 19.88 13.36
CA ALA A 24 -7.50 21.01 14.21
C ALA A 24 -8.60 20.53 15.18
N THR A 25 -8.29 20.64 16.48
CA THR A 25 -9.16 20.65 17.67
C THR A 25 -10.51 19.95 17.64
N ILE A 26 -10.61 18.77 18.27
CA ILE A 26 -11.85 18.18 18.77
C ILE A 26 -11.63 17.59 20.19
N SER A 27 -12.60 17.88 21.09
CA SER A 27 -12.76 17.50 22.49
C SER A 27 -12.61 15.99 22.80
N PRO A 28 -12.25 15.57 24.05
CA PRO A 28 -11.79 14.23 24.37
C PRO A 28 -12.95 13.25 24.62
N ARG A 29 -13.46 12.64 23.56
CA ARG A 29 -13.99 11.27 23.59
C ARG A 29 -13.14 10.50 22.60
N VAL A 30 -12.62 9.31 22.99
CA VAL A 30 -11.77 8.44 22.17
C VAL A 30 -12.54 8.04 20.90
N CYS A 31 -12.66 8.96 19.97
CA CYS A 31 -13.12 8.71 18.63
C CYS A 31 -11.85 8.35 17.84
N CYS A 32 -11.63 7.06 17.54
CA CYS A 32 -10.57 6.65 16.61
C CYS A 32 -10.82 7.41 15.30
N LEU A 33 -9.98 8.40 15.01
CA LEU A 33 -10.03 9.14 13.76
C LEU A 33 -9.83 8.17 12.60
N MET A 34 -10.81 8.15 11.70
CA MET A 34 -10.77 7.32 10.49
C MET A 34 -10.41 8.21 9.30
N LEU A 35 -9.40 7.81 8.55
CA LEU A 35 -9.00 8.49 7.32
C LEU A 35 -9.49 7.72 6.10
N LEU A 36 -10.36 8.35 5.32
CA LEU A 36 -10.80 7.85 4.02
C LEU A 36 -9.97 8.49 2.90
N THR A 37 -9.56 7.68 1.95
CA THR A 37 -8.90 8.15 0.72
C THR A 37 -9.50 7.48 -0.51
N VAL A 38 -9.58 8.25 -1.60
CA VAL A 38 -9.96 7.79 -2.93
C VAL A 38 -8.75 7.89 -3.85
N SER A 39 -8.50 6.88 -4.66
CA SER A 39 -7.35 6.82 -5.54
C SER A 39 -7.74 6.52 -6.97
N LYS A 40 -7.24 7.32 -7.92
CA LYS A 40 -7.39 7.13 -9.36
C LYS A 40 -6.07 6.75 -9.99
N ARG A 41 -6.08 5.69 -10.80
CA ARG A 41 -4.95 5.22 -11.61
C ARG A 41 -4.96 5.89 -12.98
N VAL A 42 -3.79 6.32 -13.42
CA VAL A 42 -3.53 6.88 -14.77
C VAL A 42 -2.23 6.27 -15.28
N GLU A 43 -2.19 5.91 -16.55
CA GLU A 43 -1.00 5.34 -17.22
C GLU A 43 -0.44 6.34 -18.22
N PHE A 44 0.88 6.30 -18.41
CA PHE A 44 1.57 7.04 -19.45
C PHE A 44 2.91 6.38 -19.78
N SER A 45 3.42 6.65 -21.00
CA SER A 45 4.71 6.18 -21.45
C SER A 45 5.66 7.36 -21.63
N ALA A 46 6.87 7.25 -21.10
CA ALA A 46 7.89 8.29 -21.28
C ALA A 46 9.28 7.68 -21.28
N SER A 47 10.23 8.40 -21.90
CA SER A 47 11.64 8.07 -21.77
C SER A 47 12.35 9.05 -20.83
N ARG A 48 13.41 8.58 -20.19
CA ARG A 48 14.24 9.36 -19.27
C ARG A 48 15.70 8.90 -19.31
N ARG A 49 16.59 9.80 -18.90
CA ARG A 49 17.98 9.50 -18.57
C ARG A 49 18.20 9.88 -17.11
N LEU A 50 18.66 8.97 -16.28
CA LEU A 50 19.07 9.27 -14.90
C LEU A 50 20.44 9.95 -14.93
N HIS A 51 20.44 11.28 -15.02
CA HIS A 51 21.65 12.06 -15.19
C HIS A 51 21.43 13.49 -14.68
N VAL A 52 22.41 14.01 -13.97
CA VAL A 52 22.51 15.43 -13.59
C VAL A 52 23.64 16.06 -14.40
N SER A 53 23.33 17.02 -15.25
CA SER A 53 24.26 17.63 -16.19
C SER A 53 25.44 18.38 -15.52
N GLY A 54 25.25 18.87 -14.30
CA GLY A 54 26.29 19.52 -13.50
C GLY A 54 27.26 18.55 -12.78
N TRP A 55 27.05 17.23 -12.89
CA TRP A 55 27.94 16.24 -12.28
C TRP A 55 28.86 15.59 -13.30
N SER A 56 30.03 15.11 -12.83
CA SER A 56 30.89 14.27 -13.67
C SER A 56 30.20 12.96 -14.04
N ASP A 57 30.62 12.35 -15.16
CA ASP A 57 30.10 11.04 -15.61
C ASP A 57 30.36 9.97 -14.55
N ALA A 58 31.51 9.99 -13.89
CA ALA A 58 31.83 9.07 -12.80
C ALA A 58 30.86 9.19 -11.61
N LYS A 59 30.49 10.43 -11.21
CA LYS A 59 29.50 10.66 -10.15
C LYS A 59 28.11 10.20 -10.58
N ASN A 60 27.68 10.53 -11.80
CA ASN A 60 26.41 10.07 -12.33
C ASN A 60 26.32 8.54 -12.34
N LEU A 61 27.39 7.86 -12.81
CA LEU A 61 27.44 6.39 -12.84
C LEU A 61 27.38 5.78 -11.43
N ALA A 62 28.11 6.35 -10.48
CA ALA A 62 28.13 5.86 -9.10
C ALA A 62 26.77 5.99 -8.40
N VAL A 63 25.99 7.04 -8.70
CA VAL A 63 24.71 7.33 -8.07
C VAL A 63 23.54 6.59 -8.74
N PHE A 64 23.50 6.61 -10.07
CA PHE A 64 22.35 6.15 -10.85
C PHE A 64 22.59 4.81 -11.58
N GLY A 65 23.83 4.31 -11.55
CA GLY A 65 24.19 3.10 -12.27
C GLY A 65 24.20 3.27 -13.80
N PRO A 66 24.17 2.15 -14.56
CA PRO A 66 24.32 2.16 -16.04
C PRO A 66 23.28 2.98 -16.81
N GLU A 67 22.10 3.25 -16.23
CA GLU A 67 21.06 4.06 -16.88
C GLU A 67 21.52 5.49 -17.19
N THR A 68 22.54 6.00 -16.48
CA THR A 68 23.13 7.31 -16.80
C THR A 68 23.78 7.36 -18.20
N ASN A 69 24.21 6.20 -18.75
CA ASN A 69 24.84 6.11 -20.04
C ASN A 69 23.85 6.12 -21.22
N ALA A 70 22.55 5.99 -20.95
CA ALA A 70 21.52 6.00 -21.97
C ALA A 70 21.31 7.42 -22.53
N ARG A 71 22.20 7.86 -23.42
CA ARG A 71 22.25 9.24 -23.98
C ARG A 71 20.89 9.71 -24.52
N TYR A 72 20.11 8.80 -25.10
CA TYR A 72 18.80 9.10 -25.71
C TYR A 72 17.63 8.68 -24.78
N GLY A 73 17.95 8.29 -23.54
CA GLY A 73 16.98 7.85 -22.54
C GLY A 73 16.60 6.37 -22.68
N THR A 74 15.97 5.86 -21.61
CA THR A 74 15.32 4.55 -21.57
C THR A 74 13.83 4.74 -21.37
N GLY A 75 13.01 3.97 -22.11
CA GLY A 75 11.55 4.02 -22.02
C GLY A 75 11.00 3.31 -20.79
N ARG A 76 9.90 3.82 -20.26
CA ARG A 76 9.10 3.21 -19.16
C ARG A 76 7.62 3.36 -19.45
N ASN A 77 6.84 2.36 -19.03
CA ASN A 77 5.38 2.44 -18.93
C ASN A 77 5.02 2.73 -17.48
N TYR A 78 4.76 3.98 -17.19
CA TYR A 78 4.47 4.45 -15.84
C TYR A 78 3.02 4.23 -15.46
N VAL A 79 2.80 3.93 -14.18
CA VAL A 79 1.47 3.89 -13.58
C VAL A 79 1.45 4.85 -12.39
N ALA A 80 0.71 5.94 -12.52
CA ALA A 80 0.51 6.92 -11.47
C ALA A 80 -0.81 6.67 -10.73
N TYR A 81 -0.80 6.84 -9.41
CA TYR A 81 -1.99 6.86 -8.57
C TYR A 81 -2.09 8.20 -7.86
N PHE A 82 -3.15 8.93 -8.13
CA PHE A 82 -3.49 10.17 -7.44
C PHE A 82 -4.45 9.86 -6.31
N VAL A 83 -4.04 10.11 -5.07
CA VAL A 83 -4.76 9.74 -3.85
C VAL A 83 -5.28 10.99 -3.18
N PHE A 84 -6.58 11.11 -3.10
CA PHE A 84 -7.29 12.24 -2.50
C PHE A 84 -7.83 11.89 -1.13
N THR A 85 -7.92 12.89 -0.25
CA THR A 85 -8.57 12.83 1.04
C THR A 85 -9.43 14.08 1.25
N GLY A 86 -10.47 13.96 2.03
CA GLY A 86 -11.41 15.04 2.31
C GLY A 86 -12.69 14.53 2.97
N PRO A 87 -13.66 15.41 3.21
CA PRO A 87 -14.98 15.02 3.68
C PRO A 87 -15.73 14.25 2.58
N VAL A 88 -16.54 13.30 3.00
CA VAL A 88 -17.52 12.68 2.08
C VAL A 88 -18.77 13.51 2.06
N ASN A 89 -19.20 13.92 0.89
CA ASN A 89 -20.45 14.62 0.70
C ASN A 89 -21.64 13.69 1.04
N GLN A 90 -22.46 14.11 2.01
CA GLN A 90 -23.54 13.28 2.55
C GLN A 90 -24.68 13.07 1.56
N SER A 91 -24.90 14.02 0.64
CA SER A 91 -25.99 13.92 -0.34
C SER A 91 -25.68 12.96 -1.48
N ASN A 92 -24.41 12.76 -1.83
CA ASN A 92 -24.02 11.92 -2.97
C ASN A 92 -23.04 10.79 -2.62
N GLY A 93 -22.59 10.69 -1.38
CA GLY A 93 -21.72 9.60 -0.92
C GLY A 93 -20.28 9.62 -1.46
N MET A 94 -19.86 10.66 -2.18
CA MET A 94 -18.51 10.76 -2.75
C MET A 94 -17.62 11.72 -1.98
N LEU A 95 -16.34 11.37 -1.83
CA LEU A 95 -15.28 12.27 -1.40
C LEU A 95 -14.86 13.19 -2.55
N ILE A 96 -14.74 12.63 -3.74
CA ILE A 96 -14.45 13.34 -4.99
C ILE A 96 -14.95 12.52 -6.18
N ASN A 97 -15.38 13.19 -7.23
CA ASN A 97 -15.76 12.50 -8.47
C ASN A 97 -14.50 11.95 -9.18
N ILE A 98 -14.41 10.63 -9.28
CA ILE A 98 -13.28 9.93 -9.89
C ILE A 98 -13.11 10.31 -11.37
N SER A 99 -14.22 10.64 -12.08
CA SER A 99 -14.15 11.09 -13.48
C SER A 99 -13.46 12.44 -13.59
N GLU A 100 -13.68 13.33 -12.65
CA GLU A 100 -13.03 14.63 -12.57
C GLU A 100 -11.51 14.51 -12.34
N ILE A 101 -11.09 13.57 -11.44
CA ILE A 101 -9.67 13.26 -11.29
C ILE A 101 -9.06 12.81 -12.61
N LYS A 102 -9.75 11.90 -13.33
CA LYS A 102 -9.27 11.39 -14.62
C LYS A 102 -9.12 12.51 -15.66
N GLU A 103 -10.06 13.43 -15.70
CA GLU A 103 -10.06 14.54 -16.66
C GLU A 103 -8.92 15.53 -16.36
N ARG A 104 -8.92 16.14 -15.16
CA ARG A 104 -7.99 17.19 -14.77
C ARG A 104 -6.54 16.67 -14.69
N ALA A 105 -6.30 15.62 -13.92
CA ALA A 105 -4.96 15.04 -13.79
C ALA A 105 -4.50 14.38 -15.10
N GLY A 106 -5.39 13.69 -15.82
CA GLY A 106 -5.08 13.08 -17.11
C GLY A 106 -4.67 14.09 -18.19
N LYS A 107 -5.21 15.32 -18.16
CA LYS A 107 -4.79 16.40 -19.06
C LYS A 107 -3.30 16.75 -18.81
N ILE A 108 -2.92 17.01 -17.57
CA ILE A 108 -1.52 17.33 -17.22
C ILE A 108 -0.59 16.18 -17.58
N VAL A 109 -0.98 14.94 -17.30
CA VAL A 109 -0.16 13.76 -17.64
C VAL A 109 0.09 13.72 -19.15
N ARG A 110 -0.93 13.87 -19.98
CA ARG A 110 -0.79 13.88 -21.46
C ARG A 110 0.08 15.04 -21.97
N GLU A 111 -0.09 16.22 -21.43
CA GLU A 111 0.60 17.42 -21.90
C GLU A 111 2.08 17.46 -21.51
N ARG A 112 2.41 16.99 -20.29
CA ARG A 112 3.74 17.21 -19.71
C ARG A 112 4.59 15.94 -19.55
N PHE A 113 3.98 14.76 -19.55
CA PHE A 113 4.69 13.51 -19.23
C PHE A 113 4.56 12.45 -20.32
N ASP A 114 3.36 12.26 -20.87
CA ASP A 114 3.09 11.18 -21.80
C ASP A 114 3.77 11.41 -23.16
N HIS A 115 4.43 10.36 -23.68
CA HIS A 115 5.20 10.39 -24.93
C HIS A 115 6.29 11.47 -24.96
N LYS A 116 6.93 11.75 -23.82
CA LYS A 116 8.01 12.74 -23.67
C LYS A 116 9.36 12.08 -23.40
N PHE A 117 10.44 12.73 -23.84
CA PHE A 117 11.75 12.54 -23.26
C PHE A 117 11.90 13.54 -22.09
N LEU A 118 11.66 13.09 -20.87
CA LEU A 118 11.46 13.95 -19.71
C LEU A 118 12.58 14.96 -19.48
N ASN A 119 13.84 14.59 -19.73
CA ASN A 119 14.99 15.49 -19.54
C ASN A 119 15.00 16.70 -20.50
N LYS A 120 14.32 16.63 -21.65
CA LYS A 120 14.29 17.69 -22.64
C LYS A 120 12.92 18.34 -22.78
N ASP A 121 11.88 17.54 -22.82
CA ASP A 121 10.52 17.98 -23.13
C ASP A 121 9.78 18.54 -21.89
N ASN A 122 10.21 18.13 -20.68
CA ASN A 122 9.66 18.66 -19.44
C ASN A 122 10.68 19.58 -18.75
N PRO A 123 10.43 20.90 -18.69
CA PRO A 123 11.38 21.86 -18.10
C PRO A 123 11.81 21.57 -16.68
N SER A 124 10.95 20.88 -15.90
CA SER A 124 11.20 20.54 -14.49
C SER A 124 12.39 19.56 -14.33
N PHE A 125 12.77 18.83 -15.39
CA PHE A 125 13.85 17.84 -15.34
C PHE A 125 15.13 18.27 -16.09
N ARG A 126 15.27 19.55 -16.43
CA ARG A 126 16.50 20.04 -17.09
C ARG A 126 17.74 19.90 -16.21
N ASN A 127 17.59 20.16 -14.92
CA ASN A 127 18.69 20.16 -13.94
C ASN A 127 18.50 19.12 -12.82
N ILE A 128 17.39 18.39 -12.82
CA ILE A 128 17.05 17.38 -11.82
C ILE A 128 16.89 16.04 -12.53
N ALA A 129 17.52 14.99 -12.01
CA ALA A 129 17.35 13.66 -12.59
C ALA A 129 15.89 13.19 -12.43
N PRO A 130 15.24 12.71 -13.51
CA PRO A 130 13.88 12.21 -13.46
C PRO A 130 13.81 10.81 -12.82
N THR A 131 14.20 10.71 -11.54
CA THR A 131 13.97 9.50 -10.74
C THR A 131 12.48 9.31 -10.50
N ALA A 132 12.04 8.11 -10.11
CA ALA A 132 10.64 7.86 -9.82
C ALA A 132 10.08 8.79 -8.73
N GLU A 133 10.91 9.13 -7.71
CA GLU A 133 10.56 10.06 -6.64
C GLU A 133 10.35 11.47 -7.17
N ASN A 134 11.24 11.94 -8.04
CA ASN A 134 11.16 13.28 -8.61
C ASN A 134 10.01 13.41 -9.61
N ILE A 135 9.72 12.37 -10.38
CA ILE A 135 8.54 12.33 -11.25
C ILE A 135 7.25 12.34 -10.39
N ALA A 136 7.18 11.53 -9.32
CA ALA A 136 6.03 11.53 -8.40
C ALA A 136 5.82 12.90 -7.73
N ARG A 137 6.92 13.54 -7.31
CA ARG A 137 6.90 14.90 -6.76
C ARG A 137 6.41 15.92 -7.79
N GLN A 138 6.91 15.86 -9.02
CA GLN A 138 6.53 16.82 -10.06
C GLN A 138 5.06 16.64 -10.48
N LEU A 139 4.59 15.40 -10.61
CA LEU A 139 3.17 15.12 -10.83
C LEU A 139 2.31 15.71 -9.72
N TYR A 140 2.73 15.60 -8.45
CA TYR A 140 2.03 16.21 -7.32
C TYR A 140 1.97 17.74 -7.45
N VAL A 141 3.11 18.38 -7.72
CA VAL A 141 3.23 19.85 -7.85
C VAL A 141 2.34 20.39 -8.98
N ASP A 142 2.29 19.68 -10.10
CA ASP A 142 1.52 20.11 -11.28
C ASP A 142 0.01 19.86 -11.13
N ILE A 143 -0.39 18.84 -10.36
CA ILE A 143 -1.79 18.40 -10.29
C ILE A 143 -2.52 18.94 -9.06
N ALA A 144 -1.87 19.06 -7.90
CA ALA A 144 -2.52 19.50 -6.67
C ALA A 144 -3.26 20.85 -6.81
N PRO A 145 -2.71 21.88 -7.49
CA PRO A 145 -3.39 23.17 -7.65
C PRO A 145 -4.69 23.11 -8.45
N LEU A 146 -4.85 22.08 -9.30
CA LEU A 146 -6.05 21.92 -10.15
C LEU A 146 -7.31 21.56 -9.35
N PHE A 147 -7.16 21.22 -8.08
CA PHE A 147 -8.26 20.79 -7.20
C PHE A 147 -8.48 21.75 -6.02
N SER A 148 -8.02 23.01 -6.14
CA SER A 148 -8.24 24.03 -5.12
C SER A 148 -9.70 24.50 -5.01
N ASP A 149 -10.54 24.16 -5.97
CA ASP A 149 -11.97 24.48 -6.06
C ASP A 149 -12.89 23.39 -5.50
N VAL A 150 -12.33 22.29 -4.97
CA VAL A 150 -13.07 21.18 -4.37
C VAL A 150 -12.64 20.96 -2.91
N ASP A 151 -13.53 20.37 -2.10
CA ASP A 151 -13.26 20.08 -0.68
C ASP A 151 -12.27 18.93 -0.47
N ALA A 152 -11.83 18.28 -1.53
CA ALA A 152 -10.87 17.18 -1.51
C ALA A 152 -9.46 17.65 -1.87
N ASN A 153 -8.46 17.13 -1.15
CA ASN A 153 -7.06 17.48 -1.36
C ASN A 153 -6.28 16.29 -1.92
N LEU A 154 -5.41 16.53 -2.90
CA LEU A 154 -4.42 15.54 -3.32
C LEU A 154 -3.42 15.34 -2.17
N ALA A 155 -3.50 14.18 -1.52
CA ALA A 155 -2.64 13.85 -0.38
C ALA A 155 -1.36 13.11 -0.78
N VAL A 156 -1.44 12.28 -1.84
CA VAL A 156 -0.35 11.40 -2.26
C VAL A 156 -0.33 11.26 -3.77
N CYS A 157 0.87 11.31 -4.34
CA CYS A 157 1.15 10.84 -5.69
C CYS A 157 2.06 9.62 -5.60
N HIS A 158 1.58 8.45 -6.05
CA HIS A 158 2.37 7.23 -6.14
C HIS A 158 2.64 6.90 -7.59
N LEU A 159 3.88 6.60 -7.93
CA LEU A 159 4.34 6.28 -9.28
C LEU A 159 5.04 4.93 -9.31
N SER A 160 4.54 4.01 -10.12
CA SER A 160 5.24 2.76 -10.45
C SER A 160 5.91 2.94 -11.81
N GLU A 161 7.21 2.69 -11.88
CA GLU A 161 7.99 2.77 -13.13
C GLU A 161 8.31 1.40 -13.71
N SER A 162 8.19 0.36 -12.89
CA SER A 162 8.34 -1.04 -13.27
C SER A 162 7.60 -1.91 -12.24
N PRO A 163 7.47 -3.23 -12.46
CA PRO A 163 6.95 -4.15 -11.46
C PRO A 163 7.74 -4.11 -10.14
N ASP A 164 9.04 -3.77 -10.20
CA ASP A 164 9.97 -3.90 -9.09
C ASP A 164 10.35 -2.56 -8.44
N HIS A 165 9.99 -1.43 -9.06
CA HIS A 165 10.34 -0.10 -8.57
C HIS A 165 9.15 0.84 -8.60
N SER A 166 8.92 1.51 -7.47
CA SER A 166 7.93 2.59 -7.37
C SER A 166 8.35 3.62 -6.34
N ALA A 167 7.80 4.82 -6.46
CA ALA A 167 8.01 5.90 -5.52
C ALA A 167 6.69 6.52 -5.08
N THR A 168 6.70 7.20 -3.95
CA THR A 168 5.55 7.91 -3.42
C THR A 168 5.98 9.28 -2.93
N PHE A 169 5.23 10.31 -3.30
CA PHE A 169 5.37 11.65 -2.76
C PHE A 169 4.10 12.03 -1.99
N TYR A 170 4.29 12.63 -0.82
CA TYR A 170 3.23 13.04 0.10
C TYR A 170 3.09 14.56 0.13
N SER A 171 1.89 15.06 0.40
CA SER A 171 1.58 16.49 0.51
C SER A 171 2.44 17.25 1.53
N ASN A 172 2.94 16.56 2.56
CA ASN A 172 3.84 17.13 3.57
C ASN A 172 5.32 17.18 3.15
N GLY A 173 5.64 16.81 1.91
CA GLY A 173 6.99 16.81 1.36
C GLY A 173 7.79 15.53 1.62
N ALA A 174 7.23 14.54 2.31
CA ALA A 174 7.88 13.24 2.50
C ALA A 174 7.92 12.44 1.19
N GLY A 175 8.94 11.59 1.06
CA GLY A 175 9.08 10.68 -0.08
C GLY A 175 9.32 9.24 0.35
N GLU A 176 8.86 8.29 -0.45
CA GLU A 176 9.19 6.87 -0.32
C GLU A 176 9.70 6.32 -1.65
N ALA A 177 10.74 5.46 -1.56
CA ALA A 177 11.18 4.58 -2.63
C ALA A 177 10.86 3.14 -2.26
N ASN A 178 10.30 2.37 -3.19
CA ASN A 178 9.97 0.98 -2.98
C ASN A 178 10.73 0.11 -3.98
N HIS A 179 11.36 -0.94 -3.48
CA HIS A 179 12.05 -1.95 -4.26
C HIS A 179 11.48 -3.32 -3.93
N TRP A 180 11.26 -4.15 -4.96
CA TRP A 180 10.77 -5.49 -4.81
C TRP A 180 11.88 -6.49 -5.03
N LEU A 181 11.89 -7.50 -4.19
CA LEU A 181 12.80 -8.62 -4.26
C LEU A 181 11.96 -9.90 -4.28
N GLU A 182 12.34 -10.87 -5.07
CA GLU A 182 11.69 -12.17 -5.18
C GLU A 182 12.68 -13.29 -4.88
N PHE A 183 12.22 -14.32 -4.18
CA PHE A 183 12.96 -15.55 -3.93
C PHE A 183 12.01 -16.72 -3.73
N SER A 184 12.45 -17.93 -4.06
CA SER A 184 11.73 -19.17 -3.86
C SER A 184 12.38 -19.95 -2.72
N ALA A 185 11.57 -20.40 -1.76
CA ALA A 185 12.13 -21.16 -0.62
C ALA A 185 11.11 -22.16 -0.06
N ALA A 186 11.61 -23.24 0.49
CA ALA A 186 10.83 -24.22 1.23
C ALA A 186 10.88 -23.94 2.74
N ARG A 187 9.78 -24.25 3.44
CA ARG A 187 9.70 -24.13 4.90
C ARG A 187 8.73 -25.15 5.50
N LYS A 188 8.86 -25.35 6.79
CA LYS A 188 7.79 -25.79 7.69
C LYS A 188 7.38 -24.57 8.50
N THR A 189 6.09 -24.21 8.50
CA THR A 189 5.60 -23.13 9.36
C THR A 189 5.57 -23.65 10.79
N MET A 190 6.50 -23.19 11.60
CA MET A 190 6.62 -23.61 12.99
C MET A 190 7.47 -22.61 13.80
N SER A 191 7.32 -22.69 15.10
CA SER A 191 8.20 -22.01 16.05
C SER A 191 9.02 -23.03 16.85
N PRO A 192 10.34 -22.88 16.94
CA PRO A 192 11.18 -23.73 17.79
C PRO A 192 10.94 -23.49 19.30
N LEU A 193 10.19 -22.45 19.67
CA LEU A 193 9.83 -22.09 21.03
C LEU A 193 8.51 -22.74 21.49
N LEU A 194 7.86 -23.52 20.62
CA LEU A 194 6.63 -24.26 20.87
C LEU A 194 6.89 -25.76 20.83
N SER A 195 6.10 -26.55 21.57
CA SER A 195 6.11 -28.00 21.45
C SER A 195 5.60 -28.45 20.06
N ILE A 196 5.78 -29.71 19.70
CA ILE A 196 5.27 -30.30 18.46
C ILE A 196 3.73 -30.18 18.41
N GLU A 197 3.07 -30.46 19.54
CA GLU A 197 1.62 -30.40 19.68
C GLU A 197 1.08 -28.97 19.53
N GLU A 198 1.76 -28.00 20.18
CA GLU A 198 1.43 -26.57 20.04
C GLU A 198 1.57 -26.10 18.60
N ASN A 199 2.68 -26.45 17.92
CA ASN A 199 2.89 -26.14 16.51
C ASN A 199 1.81 -26.75 15.63
N THR A 200 1.50 -28.05 15.83
CA THR A 200 0.48 -28.75 15.03
C THR A 200 -0.91 -28.14 15.24
N ARG A 201 -1.25 -27.78 16.47
CA ARG A 201 -2.53 -27.12 16.78
C ARG A 201 -2.64 -25.74 16.12
N LEU A 202 -1.56 -24.94 16.15
CA LEU A 202 -1.58 -23.56 15.67
C LEU A 202 -1.46 -23.46 14.14
N PHE A 203 -0.59 -24.28 13.53
CA PHE A 203 -0.26 -24.18 12.12
C PHE A 203 -0.85 -25.31 11.25
N GLY A 204 -1.38 -26.35 11.86
CA GLY A 204 -2.03 -27.46 11.15
C GLY A 204 -1.18 -28.05 10.03
N PRO A 205 -1.74 -28.20 8.80
CA PRO A 205 -1.02 -28.75 7.66
C PRO A 205 0.23 -27.96 7.24
N ALA A 206 0.35 -26.69 7.61
CA ALA A 206 1.51 -25.86 7.28
C ALA A 206 2.79 -26.28 8.05
N THR A 207 2.69 -27.15 9.06
CA THR A 207 3.84 -27.81 9.71
C THR A 207 4.55 -28.83 8.80
N SER A 208 3.91 -29.28 7.72
CA SER A 208 4.54 -30.08 6.70
C SER A 208 5.44 -29.23 5.80
N LEU A 209 6.43 -29.87 5.16
CA LEU A 209 7.33 -29.19 4.22
C LEU A 209 6.54 -28.69 3.00
N HIS A 210 6.63 -27.42 2.71
CA HIS A 210 6.00 -26.78 1.56
C HIS A 210 6.86 -25.59 1.08
N GLY A 211 6.60 -25.10 -0.12
CA GLY A 211 7.35 -24.01 -0.73
C GLY A 211 6.48 -22.86 -1.19
N HIS A 212 7.10 -21.67 -1.24
CA HIS A 212 6.48 -20.46 -1.75
C HIS A 212 7.42 -19.67 -2.65
N ASN A 213 6.83 -18.91 -3.57
CA ASN A 213 7.50 -17.84 -4.30
C ASN A 213 7.22 -16.54 -3.54
N TYR A 214 8.14 -16.17 -2.69
CA TYR A 214 8.04 -14.96 -1.87
C TYR A 214 8.31 -13.71 -2.69
N ARG A 215 7.56 -12.64 -2.36
CA ARG A 215 7.79 -11.32 -2.91
C ARG A 215 7.84 -10.29 -1.80
N ALA A 216 8.99 -9.69 -1.56
CA ALA A 216 9.20 -8.71 -0.52
C ALA A 216 9.31 -7.29 -1.10
N ARG A 217 8.55 -6.34 -0.54
CA ARG A 217 8.69 -4.92 -0.83
C ARG A 217 9.47 -4.26 0.29
N LEU A 218 10.62 -3.71 -0.05
CA LEU A 218 11.46 -2.88 0.79
C LEU A 218 11.07 -1.42 0.56
N THR A 219 10.66 -0.71 1.62
CA THR A 219 10.28 0.70 1.55
C THR A 219 11.26 1.54 2.32
N PHE A 220 11.90 2.48 1.65
CA PHE A 220 12.78 3.51 2.21
C PHE A 220 12.01 4.82 2.27
N ARG A 221 12.24 5.66 3.29
CA ARG A 221 11.47 6.90 3.49
C ARG A 221 12.37 8.04 3.95
N ALA A 222 12.16 9.22 3.36
CA ALA A 222 12.65 10.49 3.86
C ALA A 222 11.49 11.35 4.36
N LYS A 223 11.67 12.06 5.48
CA LYS A 223 10.68 13.02 6.00
C LYS A 223 10.48 14.20 5.05
N LYS A 224 11.51 14.56 4.29
CA LYS A 224 11.49 15.56 3.23
C LYS A 224 12.33 15.01 2.07
N LEU A 225 11.73 14.94 0.88
CA LEU A 225 12.42 14.49 -0.31
C LEU A 225 13.38 15.57 -0.80
N ASP A 226 14.65 15.20 -0.97
CA ASP A 226 15.66 16.01 -1.65
C ASP A 226 15.65 15.65 -3.15
N PRO A 227 15.34 16.59 -4.05
CA PRO A 227 15.30 16.29 -5.47
C PRO A 227 16.69 16.08 -6.10
N GLU A 228 17.76 16.48 -5.43
CA GLU A 228 19.12 16.37 -5.95
C GLU A 228 19.77 15.02 -5.65
N VAL A 229 19.26 14.31 -4.62
CA VAL A 229 19.84 13.05 -4.15
C VAL A 229 18.78 11.95 -4.22
N PRO A 230 19.08 10.76 -4.80
CA PRO A 230 18.15 9.64 -4.73
C PRO A 230 17.95 9.22 -3.27
N LEU A 231 16.72 8.86 -2.92
CA LEU A 231 16.34 8.49 -1.54
C LEU A 231 17.15 7.29 -1.03
N VAL A 232 17.51 6.40 -1.93
CA VAL A 232 18.40 5.26 -1.65
C VAL A 232 19.30 5.02 -2.85
N ARG A 233 20.59 4.73 -2.60
CA ARG A 233 21.56 4.47 -3.64
C ARG A 233 21.34 3.11 -4.29
N ARG A 234 21.50 3.05 -5.61
CA ARG A 234 21.30 1.82 -6.39
C ARG A 234 22.23 0.71 -5.95
N ASP A 235 23.52 1.00 -5.74
CA ASP A 235 24.51 0.01 -5.33
C ASP A 235 24.21 -0.64 -3.97
N ALA A 236 23.66 0.13 -3.03
CA ALA A 236 23.24 -0.37 -1.72
C ALA A 236 22.06 -1.35 -1.83
N ILE A 237 21.07 -1.02 -2.69
CA ILE A 237 19.94 -1.92 -2.96
C ILE A 237 20.41 -3.21 -3.63
N ASP A 238 21.20 -3.09 -4.70
CA ASP A 238 21.72 -4.25 -5.43
C ASP A 238 22.59 -5.15 -4.52
N GLY A 239 23.31 -4.55 -3.58
CA GLY A 239 24.06 -5.27 -2.55
C GLY A 239 23.15 -6.05 -1.60
N CYS A 240 22.11 -5.41 -1.09
CA CYS A 240 21.12 -6.06 -0.22
C CYS A 240 20.39 -7.20 -0.96
N GLU A 241 19.98 -6.97 -2.21
CA GLU A 241 19.28 -7.98 -3.01
C GLU A 241 20.16 -9.20 -3.25
N ARG A 242 21.43 -9.02 -3.69
CA ARG A 242 22.36 -10.13 -3.88
C ARG A 242 22.59 -10.93 -2.58
N SER A 243 22.76 -10.22 -1.45
CA SER A 243 22.97 -10.86 -0.15
C SER A 243 21.75 -11.70 0.25
N LEU A 244 20.55 -11.14 0.18
CA LEU A 244 19.31 -11.84 0.56
C LEU A 244 18.99 -13.00 -0.37
N ARG A 245 19.17 -12.84 -1.70
CA ARG A 245 19.00 -13.97 -2.65
C ARG A 245 19.99 -15.09 -2.35
N GLY A 246 21.27 -14.80 -2.14
CA GLY A 246 22.29 -15.81 -1.79
C GLY A 246 21.97 -16.56 -0.52
N GLU A 247 21.31 -15.91 0.45
CA GLU A 247 20.96 -16.48 1.75
C GLU A 247 19.65 -17.28 1.73
N LEU A 248 18.62 -16.83 0.96
CA LEU A 248 17.25 -17.35 1.07
C LEU A 248 16.77 -18.13 -0.15
N ASP A 249 17.28 -17.79 -1.36
CA ASP A 249 16.73 -18.36 -2.58
C ASP A 249 17.13 -19.84 -2.74
N HIS A 250 16.12 -20.67 -3.08
CA HIS A 250 16.26 -22.13 -3.21
C HIS A 250 16.76 -22.83 -1.93
N ARG A 251 16.40 -22.30 -0.73
CA ARG A 251 16.77 -22.86 0.57
C ARG A 251 15.60 -23.49 1.29
N TYR A 252 15.91 -24.47 2.13
CA TYR A 252 15.01 -24.91 3.19
C TYR A 252 15.25 -24.04 4.44
N LEU A 253 14.36 -23.05 4.64
CA LEU A 253 14.57 -21.96 5.60
C LEU A 253 14.81 -22.41 7.03
N ASN A 254 14.20 -23.53 7.45
CA ASN A 254 14.34 -24.05 8.80
C ASN A 254 15.74 -24.64 9.10
N GLN A 255 16.52 -25.03 8.07
CA GLN A 255 17.80 -25.71 8.23
C GLN A 255 18.95 -24.95 7.59
N ASP A 256 18.78 -24.47 6.34
CA ASP A 256 19.88 -23.95 5.53
C ASP A 256 20.25 -22.52 5.89
N VAL A 257 19.36 -21.79 6.58
CA VAL A 257 19.56 -20.39 6.95
C VAL A 257 19.90 -20.27 8.44
N PRO A 258 21.18 -20.12 8.81
CA PRO A 258 21.58 -20.11 10.23
C PRO A 258 20.86 -19.07 11.08
N GLY A 259 20.60 -17.89 10.51
CA GLY A 259 19.89 -16.79 11.19
C GLY A 259 18.42 -17.05 11.49
N LEU A 260 17.81 -18.12 10.92
CA LEU A 260 16.42 -18.51 11.12
C LEU A 260 16.25 -19.73 12.04
N ARG A 261 17.31 -20.48 12.36
CA ARG A 261 17.20 -21.76 13.10
C ARG A 261 16.47 -21.69 14.44
N ASN A 262 16.61 -20.56 15.14
CA ASN A 262 16.03 -20.36 16.47
C ASN A 262 14.89 -19.32 16.45
N ARG A 263 14.25 -19.12 15.31
CA ARG A 263 13.16 -18.16 15.14
C ARG A 263 11.89 -18.82 14.62
N PRO A 264 10.71 -18.30 14.93
CA PRO A 264 9.48 -18.72 14.27
C PRO A 264 9.56 -18.48 12.76
N ILE A 265 9.31 -19.52 11.97
CA ILE A 265 9.27 -19.46 10.50
C ILE A 265 7.84 -19.26 10.02
N THR A 266 7.21 -18.19 10.46
CA THR A 266 5.92 -17.68 9.99
C THR A 266 6.16 -16.58 8.95
N THR A 267 5.11 -16.09 8.29
CA THR A 267 5.23 -14.97 7.35
C THR A 267 5.66 -13.70 8.06
N GLU A 268 5.14 -13.46 9.28
CA GLU A 268 5.52 -12.34 10.14
C GLU A 268 6.97 -12.46 10.61
N GLY A 269 7.38 -13.65 11.08
CA GLY A 269 8.76 -13.92 11.52
C GLY A 269 9.77 -13.76 10.40
N LEU A 270 9.44 -14.22 9.18
CA LEU A 270 10.29 -14.04 8.02
C LEU A 270 10.34 -12.58 7.56
N ALA A 271 9.22 -11.84 7.62
CA ALA A 271 9.21 -10.40 7.35
C ALA A 271 10.08 -9.62 8.35
N ALA A 272 10.05 -9.99 9.63
CA ALA A 272 10.91 -9.40 10.67
C ALA A 272 12.39 -9.69 10.39
N TYR A 273 12.71 -10.91 10.00
CA TYR A 273 14.08 -11.28 9.60
C TYR A 273 14.58 -10.44 8.41
N LEU A 274 13.80 -10.32 7.35
CA LEU A 274 14.13 -9.48 6.21
C LEU A 274 14.33 -8.02 6.61
N TYR A 275 13.47 -7.50 7.49
CA TYR A 275 13.59 -6.14 8.00
C TYR A 275 14.94 -5.94 8.70
N GLU A 276 15.31 -6.82 9.62
CA GLU A 276 16.57 -6.76 10.36
C GLU A 276 17.77 -6.81 9.42
N ARG A 277 17.78 -7.74 8.44
CA ARG A 277 18.88 -7.92 7.49
C ARG A 277 19.11 -6.70 6.62
N VAL A 278 18.05 -6.08 6.09
CA VAL A 278 18.17 -4.87 5.25
C VAL A 278 18.50 -3.65 6.10
N ASN A 279 17.81 -3.47 7.23
CA ASN A 279 17.99 -2.28 8.09
C ASN A 279 19.41 -2.20 8.71
N ALA A 280 20.12 -3.32 8.81
CA ALA A 280 21.52 -3.34 9.23
C ALA A 280 22.47 -2.71 8.20
N VAL A 281 22.07 -2.62 6.93
CA VAL A 281 22.88 -2.08 5.82
C VAL A 281 22.39 -0.71 5.39
N VAL A 282 21.06 -0.57 5.20
CA VAL A 282 20.40 0.67 4.78
C VAL A 282 19.17 0.92 5.65
N PRO A 283 19.02 2.10 6.27
CA PRO A 283 17.87 2.41 7.09
C PRO A 283 16.55 2.15 6.35
N LEU A 284 15.76 1.23 6.87
CA LEU A 284 14.53 0.75 6.25
C LEU A 284 13.32 1.26 7.00
N HIS A 285 12.31 1.77 6.26
CA HIS A 285 11.07 2.21 6.85
C HIS A 285 10.13 1.04 7.13
N ARG A 286 9.98 0.12 6.17
CA ARG A 286 9.16 -1.09 6.33
C ARG A 286 9.51 -2.16 5.30
N VAL A 287 9.19 -3.40 5.66
CA VAL A 287 9.10 -4.55 4.75
C VAL A 287 7.64 -4.97 4.64
N ARG A 288 7.20 -5.30 3.43
CA ARG A 288 5.99 -6.10 3.21
C ARG A 288 6.39 -7.38 2.49
N LEU A 289 6.20 -8.51 3.13
CA LEU A 289 6.48 -9.83 2.58
C LEU A 289 5.18 -10.51 2.16
N HIS A 290 5.04 -10.80 0.88
CA HIS A 290 3.99 -11.66 0.34
C HIS A 290 4.49 -13.10 0.29
N GLU A 291 3.83 -13.97 0.99
CA GLU A 291 3.98 -15.42 0.87
C GLU A 291 3.17 -15.95 -0.31
N ARG A 292 1.99 -15.37 -0.50
CA ARG A 292 1.07 -15.59 -1.61
C ARG A 292 0.59 -14.25 -2.14
N LYS A 293 -0.01 -14.24 -3.33
CA LYS A 293 -0.56 -13.00 -3.92
C LYS A 293 -1.63 -12.33 -3.06
N ASP A 294 -2.33 -13.11 -2.25
CA ASP A 294 -3.45 -12.69 -1.40
C ASP A 294 -3.11 -12.60 0.09
N PHE A 295 -1.90 -13.01 0.51
CA PHE A 295 -1.51 -13.03 1.92
C PHE A 295 -0.12 -12.44 2.14
N PHE A 296 0.01 -11.54 3.15
CA PHE A 296 1.26 -10.87 3.44
C PHE A 296 1.38 -10.46 4.92
N ALA A 297 2.62 -10.24 5.36
CA ALA A 297 2.93 -9.54 6.60
C ALA A 297 3.70 -8.25 6.32
N GLU A 298 3.53 -7.24 7.19
CA GLU A 298 4.31 -6.01 7.18
C GLU A 298 5.04 -5.84 8.51
N VAL A 299 6.30 -5.41 8.44
CA VAL A 299 7.09 -5.00 9.61
C VAL A 299 7.61 -3.58 9.37
N TRP A 300 7.41 -2.71 10.35
CA TRP A 300 7.75 -1.29 10.28
C TRP A 300 8.91 -0.93 11.20
N ASN A 301 9.53 0.22 10.97
CA ASN A 301 10.69 0.71 11.71
C ASN A 301 10.44 0.98 13.21
N ASN A 302 9.19 1.03 13.66
CA ASN A 302 8.78 1.09 15.06
C ASN A 302 8.50 -0.30 15.66
N ALA A 303 8.94 -1.37 15.01
CA ALA A 303 8.69 -2.77 15.35
C ALA A 303 7.20 -3.21 15.31
N ALA A 304 6.32 -2.38 14.76
CA ALA A 304 4.93 -2.77 14.56
C ALA A 304 4.83 -3.86 13.48
N VAL A 305 4.03 -4.89 13.75
CA VAL A 305 3.76 -6.01 12.85
C VAL A 305 2.30 -5.95 12.43
N PHE A 306 2.05 -6.18 11.14
CA PHE A 306 0.72 -6.22 10.56
C PHE A 306 0.56 -7.46 9.69
N LEU A 307 -0.64 -8.02 9.71
CA LEU A 307 -1.03 -9.13 8.85
C LEU A 307 -2.08 -8.66 7.85
N GLY A 308 -1.98 -9.10 6.60
CA GLY A 308 -2.90 -8.67 5.57
C GLY A 308 -3.35 -9.78 4.65
N MET A 309 -4.64 -9.70 4.25
CA MET A 309 -5.23 -10.64 3.30
C MET A 309 -6.09 -9.92 2.29
N ARG A 310 -6.06 -10.42 1.05
CA ARG A 310 -6.94 -10.01 -0.04
C ARG A 310 -8.03 -11.03 -0.25
N ALA A 311 -9.24 -10.57 -0.44
CA ALA A 311 -10.39 -11.41 -0.75
C ALA A 311 -11.26 -10.76 -1.84
N PRO A 312 -11.60 -11.48 -2.93
CA PRO A 312 -12.52 -10.99 -3.94
C PRO A 312 -13.97 -11.26 -3.56
N PHE A 313 -14.88 -10.43 -4.05
CA PHE A 313 -16.31 -10.71 -4.09
C PHE A 313 -16.97 -10.07 -5.30
N ASN A 314 -17.97 -10.73 -5.87
CA ASN A 314 -18.77 -10.20 -6.98
C ASN A 314 -20.06 -9.62 -6.43
N ALA A 315 -20.41 -8.41 -6.87
CA ALA A 315 -21.68 -7.77 -6.54
C ALA A 315 -22.13 -6.82 -7.65
N ALA A 316 -23.43 -6.63 -7.78
CA ALA A 316 -24.03 -5.60 -8.61
C ALA A 316 -24.39 -4.39 -7.75
N HIS A 317 -24.44 -3.20 -8.36
CA HIS A 317 -24.90 -1.97 -7.71
C HIS A 317 -25.42 -0.94 -8.70
N ARG A 318 -26.16 0.05 -8.19
CA ARG A 318 -26.56 1.26 -8.90
C ARG A 318 -26.15 2.48 -8.10
N LEU A 319 -25.41 3.40 -8.68
CA LEU A 319 -25.15 4.67 -8.02
C LEU A 319 -26.39 5.58 -8.19
N HIS A 320 -27.19 5.67 -7.14
CA HIS A 320 -28.36 6.54 -7.07
C HIS A 320 -28.51 7.08 -5.65
N ALA A 321 -28.44 8.39 -5.51
CA ALA A 321 -28.61 9.06 -4.23
C ALA A 321 -30.05 9.53 -4.09
N VAL A 322 -30.76 9.06 -3.07
CA VAL A 322 -32.17 9.43 -2.81
C VAL A 322 -32.36 10.91 -2.48
N ALA A 323 -31.30 11.60 -2.07
CA ALA A 323 -31.29 13.03 -1.79
C ALA A 323 -31.24 13.92 -3.06
N LEU A 324 -31.02 13.31 -4.23
CA LEU A 324 -30.91 14.00 -5.52
C LEU A 324 -32.06 13.63 -6.42
N SER A 325 -32.47 14.55 -7.30
CA SER A 325 -33.43 14.26 -8.37
C SER A 325 -32.86 13.27 -9.40
N ASP A 326 -33.72 12.64 -10.20
CA ASP A 326 -33.29 11.73 -11.26
C ASP A 326 -32.34 12.41 -12.27
N VAL A 327 -32.59 13.68 -12.60
CA VAL A 327 -31.76 14.48 -13.51
C VAL A 327 -30.38 14.72 -12.91
N GLU A 328 -30.31 15.07 -11.63
CA GLU A 328 -29.02 15.24 -10.92
C GLU A 328 -28.27 13.92 -10.79
N ASN A 329 -28.94 12.83 -10.44
CA ASN A 329 -28.38 11.49 -10.40
C ASN A 329 -27.79 11.07 -11.76
N ALA A 330 -28.53 11.26 -12.84
CA ALA A 330 -28.09 10.94 -14.20
C ALA A 330 -26.86 11.79 -14.59
N LYS A 331 -26.84 13.07 -14.26
CA LYS A 331 -25.70 13.96 -14.52
C LYS A 331 -24.48 13.60 -13.72
N LEU A 332 -24.64 13.28 -12.42
CA LEU A 332 -23.54 13.03 -11.49
C LEU A 332 -22.88 11.67 -11.71
N TYR A 333 -23.69 10.62 -11.80
CA TYR A 333 -23.21 9.23 -11.86
C TYR A 333 -23.13 8.69 -13.29
N GLY A 334 -23.76 9.35 -14.25
CA GLY A 334 -23.75 8.97 -15.66
C GLY A 334 -24.20 7.51 -15.85
N LYS A 335 -23.37 6.73 -16.52
CA LYS A 335 -23.67 5.31 -16.79
C LYS A 335 -23.79 4.43 -15.53
N CYS A 336 -23.24 4.86 -14.40
CA CYS A 336 -23.34 4.12 -13.14
C CYS A 336 -24.73 4.26 -12.49
N ASN A 337 -25.59 5.18 -12.98
CA ASN A 337 -26.99 5.31 -12.55
C ASN A 337 -27.97 4.46 -13.40
N ASN A 338 -27.49 3.46 -14.14
CA ASN A 338 -28.38 2.55 -14.86
C ASN A 338 -29.42 1.93 -13.91
N PRO A 339 -30.74 2.03 -14.18
CA PRO A 339 -31.80 1.49 -13.32
C PRO A 339 -31.68 0.01 -12.98
N LEU A 340 -31.13 -0.79 -13.90
CA LEU A 340 -30.88 -2.22 -13.69
C LEU A 340 -29.55 -2.51 -13.01
N GLY A 341 -28.77 -1.46 -12.67
CA GLY A 341 -27.46 -1.60 -12.08
C GLY A 341 -26.39 -2.06 -13.06
N HIS A 342 -25.19 -2.27 -12.52
CA HIS A 342 -24.04 -2.91 -13.16
C HIS A 342 -23.24 -3.62 -12.08
N GLY A 343 -22.22 -4.39 -12.45
CA GLY A 343 -21.50 -5.21 -11.48
C GLY A 343 -20.00 -5.15 -11.62
N HIS A 344 -19.33 -5.51 -10.50
CA HIS A 344 -17.89 -5.59 -10.39
C HIS A 344 -17.43 -6.87 -9.69
N CYS A 345 -16.24 -7.31 -10.05
CA CYS A 345 -15.45 -8.18 -9.20
C CYS A 345 -14.61 -7.29 -8.29
N TYR A 346 -15.16 -6.99 -7.12
CA TYR A 346 -14.47 -6.22 -6.10
C TYR A 346 -13.32 -7.01 -5.51
N LEU A 347 -12.22 -6.32 -5.16
CA LEU A 347 -11.13 -6.89 -4.40
C LEU A 347 -10.96 -6.11 -3.10
N THR A 348 -10.98 -6.79 -1.96
CA THR A 348 -10.64 -6.19 -0.66
C THR A 348 -9.21 -6.53 -0.27
N GLU A 349 -8.56 -5.65 0.49
CA GLU A 349 -7.32 -5.92 1.24
C GLU A 349 -7.55 -5.48 2.68
N THR A 350 -7.69 -6.45 3.56
CA THR A 350 -7.84 -6.27 5.00
C THR A 350 -6.47 -6.34 5.65
N THR A 351 -6.13 -5.37 6.50
CA THR A 351 -4.88 -5.37 7.28
C THR A 351 -5.20 -5.21 8.75
N ALA A 352 -4.80 -6.17 9.56
CA ALA A 352 -4.90 -6.14 11.02
C ALA A 352 -3.56 -5.81 11.68
N GLY A 353 -3.60 -5.12 12.81
CA GLY A 353 -2.49 -4.87 13.70
C GLY A 353 -2.78 -5.44 15.09
N GLY A 354 -1.85 -5.29 16.02
CA GLY A 354 -2.02 -5.73 17.39
C GLY A 354 -0.72 -6.23 17.99
N GLU A 355 -0.85 -6.97 19.08
CA GLU A 355 0.28 -7.58 19.77
C GLU A 355 0.81 -8.78 18.97
N TYR A 356 2.10 -8.73 18.65
CA TYR A 356 2.82 -9.82 18.00
C TYR A 356 3.37 -10.77 19.05
N ASP A 357 2.90 -12.01 19.05
CA ASP A 357 3.42 -13.04 19.94
C ASP A 357 4.77 -13.56 19.40
N ARG A 358 5.84 -13.20 20.10
CA ARG A 358 7.21 -13.60 19.72
C ARG A 358 7.48 -15.10 19.92
N ARG A 359 6.68 -15.78 20.77
CA ARG A 359 6.83 -17.21 21.02
C ARG A 359 6.30 -18.04 19.85
N SER A 360 5.13 -17.73 19.36
CA SER A 360 4.54 -18.39 18.20
C SER A 360 5.01 -17.78 16.86
N GLY A 361 5.40 -16.51 16.87
CA GLY A 361 5.72 -15.77 15.66
C GLY A 361 4.49 -15.30 14.88
N THR A 362 3.33 -15.18 15.52
CA THR A 362 2.08 -14.81 14.88
C THR A 362 1.45 -13.55 15.48
N LEU A 363 0.78 -12.79 14.64
CA LEU A 363 -0.08 -11.69 15.05
C LEU A 363 -1.52 -12.16 15.26
N TYR A 364 -1.96 -13.09 14.43
CA TYR A 364 -3.33 -13.62 14.40
C TYR A 364 -3.32 -15.06 13.90
N ASP A 365 -4.27 -15.87 14.39
CA ASP A 365 -4.52 -17.18 13.78
C ASP A 365 -4.99 -17.01 12.34
N PHE A 366 -4.29 -17.67 11.40
CA PHE A 366 -4.54 -17.51 9.96
C PHE A 366 -5.96 -17.92 9.55
N VAL A 367 -6.47 -19.02 10.13
CA VAL A 367 -7.81 -19.54 9.79
C VAL A 367 -8.86 -18.58 10.31
N ALA A 368 -8.74 -18.14 11.57
CA ALA A 368 -9.65 -17.18 12.18
C ALA A 368 -9.64 -15.84 11.41
N PHE A 369 -8.47 -15.35 11.00
CA PHE A 369 -8.34 -14.13 10.21
C PHE A 369 -9.04 -14.24 8.85
N ARG A 370 -8.82 -15.35 8.15
CA ARG A 370 -9.48 -15.63 6.88
C ARG A 370 -11.00 -15.75 7.03
N THR A 371 -11.47 -16.54 8.00
CA THR A 371 -12.90 -16.74 8.27
C THR A 371 -13.60 -15.42 8.59
N ALA A 372 -12.98 -14.56 9.42
CA ALA A 372 -13.54 -13.25 9.74
C ALA A 372 -13.78 -12.38 8.50
N ILE A 373 -12.87 -12.41 7.52
CA ILE A 373 -13.00 -11.68 6.26
C ILE A 373 -14.09 -12.31 5.39
N GLU A 374 -14.05 -13.62 5.18
CA GLU A 374 -15.00 -14.35 4.33
C GLU A 374 -16.44 -14.20 4.82
N ASP A 375 -16.68 -14.37 6.12
CA ASP A 375 -18.00 -14.20 6.74
C ASP A 375 -18.52 -12.76 6.67
N SER A 376 -17.61 -11.77 6.66
CA SER A 376 -17.98 -10.37 6.49
C SER A 376 -18.41 -10.04 5.07
N LEU A 377 -17.86 -10.73 4.07
CA LEU A 377 -18.17 -10.55 2.65
C LEU A 377 -19.34 -11.41 2.18
N ALA A 378 -19.62 -12.51 2.86
CA ALA A 378 -20.64 -13.48 2.46
C ALA A 378 -22.04 -12.86 2.18
N PRO A 379 -22.55 -11.90 3.01
CA PRO A 379 -23.86 -11.29 2.76
C PRO A 379 -23.96 -10.50 1.46
N TRP A 380 -22.83 -10.06 0.89
CA TRP A 380 -22.76 -9.24 -0.32
C TRP A 380 -22.45 -10.02 -1.59
N ARG A 381 -21.97 -11.24 -1.44
CA ARG A 381 -21.57 -12.07 -2.60
C ARG A 381 -22.74 -12.40 -3.48
N ASN A 382 -22.59 -12.12 -4.78
CA ASN A 382 -23.60 -12.38 -5.83
C ASN A 382 -24.94 -11.68 -5.56
N ARG A 383 -24.92 -10.51 -4.90
CA ARG A 383 -26.09 -9.69 -4.60
C ARG A 383 -26.04 -8.36 -5.32
N HIS A 384 -27.21 -7.76 -5.50
CA HIS A 384 -27.34 -6.34 -5.83
C HIS A 384 -27.30 -5.54 -4.53
N LEU A 385 -26.22 -4.79 -4.28
CA LEU A 385 -25.97 -4.14 -3.00
C LEU A 385 -27.11 -3.22 -2.55
N ASP A 386 -27.67 -2.43 -3.48
CA ASP A 386 -28.71 -1.43 -3.17
C ASP A 386 -30.10 -2.06 -3.00
N LEU A 387 -30.39 -3.21 -3.65
CA LEU A 387 -31.71 -3.83 -3.66
C LEU A 387 -31.85 -5.01 -2.68
N GLU A 388 -30.77 -5.74 -2.45
CA GLU A 388 -30.77 -7.01 -1.70
C GLU A 388 -30.05 -6.93 -0.35
N THR A 389 -29.47 -5.75 0.00
CA THR A 389 -28.83 -5.55 1.30
C THR A 389 -29.40 -4.32 2.01
N ASP A 390 -29.39 -4.33 3.34
CA ASP A 390 -29.86 -3.19 4.14
C ASP A 390 -28.82 -2.07 4.22
N ASP A 391 -27.57 -2.36 3.92
CA ASP A 391 -26.44 -1.44 4.10
C ASP A 391 -26.53 -0.19 3.21
N PHE A 392 -27.23 -0.28 2.06
CA PHE A 392 -27.25 0.79 1.05
C PHE A 392 -28.64 1.32 0.72
N ARG A 393 -29.65 1.03 1.56
CA ARG A 393 -31.04 1.54 1.34
C ARG A 393 -31.15 3.06 1.45
N ALA A 394 -30.36 3.67 2.34
CA ALA A 394 -30.40 5.10 2.62
C ALA A 394 -29.24 5.90 2.02
N VAL A 395 -28.21 5.22 1.53
CA VAL A 395 -26.99 5.84 0.99
C VAL A 395 -26.57 5.12 -0.30
N PRO A 396 -26.05 5.85 -1.30
CA PRO A 396 -25.59 5.22 -2.53
C PRO A 396 -24.39 4.29 -2.26
N SER A 397 -24.32 3.16 -2.97
CA SER A 397 -23.26 2.17 -2.85
C SER A 397 -21.96 2.61 -3.55
N THR A 398 -21.52 3.85 -3.28
CA THR A 398 -20.19 4.33 -3.71
C THR A 398 -19.09 3.54 -3.01
N GLY A 399 -17.90 3.50 -3.59
CA GLY A 399 -16.76 2.80 -2.98
C GLY A 399 -16.42 3.31 -1.59
N GLU A 400 -16.64 4.61 -1.32
CA GLU A 400 -16.52 5.24 0.00
C GLU A 400 -17.49 4.63 1.00
N ASN A 401 -18.77 4.49 0.63
CA ASN A 401 -19.79 3.92 1.49
C ASN A 401 -19.62 2.40 1.64
N ILE A 402 -19.16 1.69 0.61
CA ILE A 402 -18.85 0.25 0.69
C ILE A 402 -17.75 -0.01 1.72
N VAL A 403 -16.62 0.72 1.70
CA VAL A 403 -15.56 0.50 2.72
C VAL A 403 -16.01 0.90 4.12
N ARG A 404 -16.88 1.92 4.26
CA ARG A 404 -17.46 2.33 5.55
C ARG A 404 -18.41 1.28 6.12
N ALA A 405 -19.28 0.70 5.29
CA ALA A 405 -20.21 -0.35 5.70
C ALA A 405 -19.49 -1.67 6.02
N LEU A 406 -18.41 -1.98 5.30
CA LEU A 406 -17.64 -3.21 5.49
C LEU A 406 -16.72 -3.14 6.72
N TRP A 407 -16.21 -1.95 7.06
CA TRP A 407 -15.28 -1.78 8.18
C TRP A 407 -15.78 -2.40 9.49
N PRO A 408 -16.95 -2.03 10.04
CA PRO A 408 -17.42 -2.57 11.31
C PRO A 408 -17.69 -4.09 11.26
N LYS A 409 -18.10 -4.61 10.10
CA LYS A 409 -18.35 -6.04 9.91
C LYS A 409 -17.07 -6.86 10.09
N ILE A 410 -15.96 -6.39 9.55
CA ILE A 410 -14.63 -7.03 9.69
C ILE A 410 -14.03 -6.72 11.07
N ASP A 411 -14.04 -5.46 11.49
CA ASP A 411 -13.36 -5.00 12.73
C ASP A 411 -13.93 -5.69 13.99
N ASN A 412 -15.24 -5.87 14.06
CA ASN A 412 -15.88 -6.60 15.16
C ASN A 412 -15.44 -8.07 15.23
N ARG A 413 -15.31 -8.74 14.08
CA ARG A 413 -14.82 -10.12 14.00
C ARG A 413 -13.31 -10.26 14.28
N LEU A 414 -12.56 -9.16 14.11
CA LEU A 414 -11.13 -9.09 14.42
C LEU A 414 -10.84 -8.48 15.80
N ASN A 415 -11.83 -8.41 16.69
CA ASN A 415 -11.67 -7.84 18.05
C ASN A 415 -11.04 -6.44 18.02
N GLN A 416 -11.55 -5.56 17.14
CA GLN A 416 -11.12 -4.17 16.97
C GLN A 416 -9.64 -4.01 16.53
N ARG A 417 -9.09 -5.00 15.83
CA ARG A 417 -7.70 -5.00 15.34
C ARG A 417 -7.55 -4.57 13.89
N LEU A 418 -8.64 -4.19 13.21
CA LEU A 418 -8.56 -3.68 11.84
C LEU A 418 -7.88 -2.32 11.82
N VAL A 419 -6.80 -2.18 11.05
CA VAL A 419 -6.05 -0.92 10.91
C VAL A 419 -6.18 -0.29 9.53
N ARG A 420 -6.44 -1.11 8.51
CA ARG A 420 -6.62 -0.64 7.14
C ARG A 420 -7.50 -1.58 6.34
N LEU A 421 -8.49 -1.01 5.64
CA LEU A 421 -9.32 -1.69 4.66
C LEU A 421 -9.19 -0.98 3.31
N ARG A 422 -8.85 -1.71 2.27
CA ARG A 422 -8.84 -1.24 0.90
C ARG A 422 -9.87 -1.98 0.07
N LEU A 423 -10.49 -1.27 -0.84
CA LEU A 423 -11.43 -1.80 -1.82
C LEU A 423 -10.97 -1.34 -3.21
N TRP A 424 -10.81 -2.26 -4.12
CA TRP A 424 -10.73 -1.99 -5.56
C TRP A 424 -12.08 -2.36 -6.18
N GLU A 425 -12.75 -1.39 -6.74
CA GLU A 425 -13.93 -1.58 -7.57
C GLU A 425 -13.52 -2.06 -8.97
N THR A 426 -12.46 -1.43 -9.49
CA THR A 426 -11.76 -1.78 -10.71
C THR A 426 -10.26 -1.63 -10.49
N ALA A 427 -9.43 -2.06 -11.44
CA ALA A 427 -7.98 -1.81 -11.38
C ALA A 427 -7.63 -0.30 -11.28
N ASN A 428 -8.54 0.57 -11.69
CA ASN A 428 -8.31 2.02 -11.77
C ASN A 428 -8.82 2.82 -10.57
N ASN A 429 -9.73 2.25 -9.77
CA ASN A 429 -10.41 2.94 -8.67
C ASN A 429 -10.17 2.19 -7.37
N ARG A 430 -9.60 2.87 -6.38
CA ARG A 430 -9.33 2.27 -5.06
C ARG A 430 -9.78 3.21 -3.95
N PHE A 431 -10.47 2.65 -2.99
CA PHE A 431 -10.93 3.30 -1.77
C PHE A 431 -10.18 2.71 -0.59
N THR A 432 -9.73 3.55 0.34
CA THR A 432 -8.99 3.07 1.51
C THR A 432 -9.49 3.76 2.75
N LEU A 433 -9.92 2.98 3.72
CA LEU A 433 -10.25 3.43 5.07
C LEU A 433 -9.18 2.93 6.03
N ARG A 434 -8.68 3.80 6.90
CA ARG A 434 -7.66 3.44 7.89
C ARG A 434 -7.93 4.08 9.24
N ARG A 435 -7.52 3.40 10.29
CA ARG A 435 -7.47 3.92 11.67
C ARG A 435 -6.21 4.78 11.81
N MET A 436 -6.35 6.00 12.35
CA MET A 436 -5.25 6.96 12.56
C MET A 436 -4.68 6.80 13.97
#